data_36f56f31c20c9498db7d1dae4e642c56
#
_entry.id   36f56f31c20c9498db7d1dae4e642c56
#
_cell.length_a   1.000
_cell.length_b   1.000
_cell.length_c   1.000
_cell.angle_alpha   90.00
_cell.angle_beta   90.00
_cell.angle_gamma   90.00
#
_symmetry.space_group_name_H-M   'P 1'
#
loop_
_entity.id
_entity.type
_entity.pdbx_description
1 polymer ?
#
loop_
_entity_poly.entity_id
_entity_poly.type
_entity_poly.pdbx_seq_one_letter_code
_entity_poly.pdbx_strand_id
1 'polypeptide(L)'
;MHEQVAEAESQHLSAGQVTGRMLEHLAVDAGTVERCLLALQGQVDGGNRMITEMIDTEQHDRILAVTALGEGCGHLASRRDMTDQLSDRPTVAGSLELPLIVADLGDEDTEPVGGAAKAVGTGHGVNVRDEPEPRERRRRTFILPKRTWPATTDPVASLFVANNNQTVRIGVLGCGNVGAAFVQLVEAQRDTVERRTGLRLEVTRVAVRNLSAPRDVELADGVLTRDAHAVVNDPDIDLVVEAIGGIEPARELILESLANAKPVVTANKELLANVGAELYAAADSAGRDLLFEAAVAGGIPIMRALRESLHGEPVSRVLGIINGTTNFILTRMTDAVAGGGEADYATALTEAQRLGFAERDPTADVEGFDAGAKAAIIATVAFGAKVVAGDVYHEGISRITGSEIAIAHRLGYVVKLLGIVERDSDSGHISVRVHPAMVPIHHPLASVRDSFNAVFVEGDFVDSLMFYGRGAGGAPTASAVFGDVVDAAINLRNGTHGSVGALEAASIRPIDETSAEYLLGLDVADKPGVLHSVTGVFASHGVSIRVAEQEGNGPDARLVFITHSAREADVQATVRELRDLDVVRNVGGLLRVIGD
;
A
#
# COMPACT_ATOMS: atom_id res chain seq x y z
N MET A 1 -5.64 -1.69 30.50
CA MET A 1 -5.40 -0.26 30.72
C MET A 1 -6.70 0.55 30.76
N HIS A 2 -7.57 0.48 29.74
CA HIS A 2 -8.90 1.13 29.78
C HIS A 2 -9.81 0.63 30.92
N GLU A 3 -9.83 -0.66 31.22
CA GLU A 3 -10.59 -1.23 32.34
C GLU A 3 -10.08 -0.79 33.70
N GLN A 4 -8.77 -0.65 33.90
CA GLN A 4 -8.18 -0.20 35.16
C GLN A 4 -8.39 1.30 35.44
N VAL A 5 -8.49 2.11 34.39
CA VAL A 5 -8.85 3.53 34.51
C VAL A 5 -10.33 3.67 34.90
N ALA A 6 -11.21 2.87 34.29
CA ALA A 6 -12.64 2.84 34.63
C ALA A 6 -12.88 2.34 36.07
N GLU A 7 -12.06 1.39 36.57
CA GLU A 7 -12.14 0.88 37.94
C GLU A 7 -11.61 1.90 38.96
N ALA A 8 -10.60 2.71 38.59
CA ALA A 8 -10.09 3.81 39.42
C ALA A 8 -11.07 5.00 39.51
N GLU A 9 -11.81 5.30 38.43
CA GLU A 9 -12.87 6.31 38.45
C GLU A 9 -14.05 5.92 39.36
N SER A 10 -14.38 4.62 39.45
CA SER A 10 -15.45 4.11 40.32
C SER A 10 -15.10 4.15 41.81
N GLN A 11 -13.82 4.27 42.18
CA GLN A 11 -13.33 4.25 43.56
C GLN A 11 -12.98 5.64 44.15
N HIS A 12 -13.26 6.75 43.46
CA HIS A 12 -12.96 8.12 43.89
C HIS A 12 -11.50 8.35 44.32
N LEU A 13 -10.53 7.70 43.67
CA LEU A 13 -9.12 7.89 43.94
C LEU A 13 -8.59 9.22 43.41
N SER A 14 -7.72 9.90 44.18
CA SER A 14 -7.06 11.12 43.72
C SER A 14 -6.10 10.84 42.55
N ALA A 15 -5.86 11.82 41.68
CA ALA A 15 -4.95 11.70 40.53
C ALA A 15 -3.55 11.17 40.94
N GLY A 16 -3.05 11.53 42.11
CA GLY A 16 -1.78 11.03 42.66
C GLY A 16 -1.79 9.55 43.05
N GLN A 17 -2.94 9.01 43.46
CA GLN A 17 -3.07 7.58 43.81
C GLN A 17 -3.19 6.69 42.56
N VAL A 18 -3.81 7.20 41.49
CA VAL A 18 -3.85 6.52 40.18
C VAL A 18 -2.45 6.44 39.59
N THR A 19 -1.70 7.55 39.66
CA THR A 19 -0.32 7.62 39.15
C THR A 19 0.61 6.68 39.89
N GLY A 20 0.47 6.58 41.22
CA GLY A 20 1.29 5.70 42.06
C GLY A 20 1.14 4.21 41.76
N ARG A 21 -0.10 3.73 41.56
CA ARG A 21 -0.37 2.32 41.17
C ARG A 21 0.11 1.96 39.76
N MET A 22 0.06 2.90 38.83
CA MET A 22 0.56 2.66 37.47
C MET A 22 2.07 2.65 37.37
N LEU A 23 2.79 3.39 38.25
CA LEU A 23 4.24 3.42 38.29
C LEU A 23 4.85 2.09 38.78
N GLU A 24 4.18 1.35 39.67
CA GLU A 24 4.63 0.03 40.13
C GLU A 24 4.66 -1.02 39.00
N HIS A 25 3.81 -0.85 37.95
CA HIS A 25 3.75 -1.78 36.83
C HIS A 25 4.68 -1.41 35.65
N LEU A 26 5.11 -0.16 35.55
CA LEU A 26 5.87 0.33 34.38
C LEU A 26 7.39 0.43 34.63
N ALA A 27 7.87 0.20 35.86
CA ALA A 27 9.28 0.31 36.26
C ALA A 27 9.96 1.65 35.84
N VAL A 28 9.20 2.74 35.76
CA VAL A 28 9.69 4.10 35.47
C VAL A 28 9.72 4.89 36.77
N ASP A 29 10.83 5.61 37.05
CA ASP A 29 10.94 6.40 38.28
C ASP A 29 9.96 7.59 38.31
N ALA A 30 9.44 7.88 39.52
CA ALA A 30 8.44 8.92 39.73
C ALA A 30 8.92 10.34 39.28
N GLY A 31 10.21 10.61 39.39
CA GLY A 31 10.78 11.90 38.98
C GLY A 31 10.78 12.11 37.44
N THR A 32 10.88 11.03 36.69
CA THR A 32 10.81 11.09 35.23
C THR A 32 9.39 11.37 34.75
N VAL A 33 8.37 10.74 35.36
CA VAL A 33 6.96 10.97 35.03
C VAL A 33 6.53 12.39 35.42
N GLU A 34 6.99 12.89 36.58
CA GLU A 34 6.67 14.25 37.01
C GLU A 34 7.28 15.31 36.08
N ARG A 35 8.52 15.12 35.61
CA ARG A 35 9.17 15.98 34.62
C ARG A 35 8.44 15.96 33.27
N CYS A 36 7.97 14.80 32.81
CA CYS A 36 7.18 14.69 31.57
C CYS A 36 5.83 15.41 31.69
N LEU A 37 5.13 15.25 32.81
CA LEU A 37 3.86 15.93 33.08
C LEU A 37 4.02 17.46 33.17
N LEU A 38 5.09 17.95 33.78
CA LEU A 38 5.40 19.38 33.87
C LEU A 38 5.78 19.95 32.49
N ALA A 39 6.50 19.18 31.67
CA ALA A 39 6.81 19.56 30.29
C ALA A 39 5.57 19.65 29.39
N LEU A 40 4.64 18.70 29.53
CA LEU A 40 3.36 18.70 28.80
C LEU A 40 2.43 19.85 29.25
N GLN A 41 2.56 20.34 30.50
CA GLN A 41 1.81 21.49 31.01
C GLN A 41 2.44 22.84 30.62
N GLY A 42 3.53 22.86 29.86
CA GLY A 42 4.19 24.09 29.41
C GLY A 42 4.92 24.86 30.52
N GLN A 43 5.19 24.23 31.66
CA GLN A 43 5.83 24.85 32.82
C GLN A 43 7.38 24.70 32.82
N VAL A 44 7.95 24.01 31.83
CA VAL A 44 9.40 23.80 31.71
C VAL A 44 9.84 24.19 30.30
N ASP A 45 10.72 25.19 30.22
CA ASP A 45 11.39 25.56 28.94
C ASP A 45 12.22 24.38 28.44
N GLY A 46 11.93 23.91 27.21
CA GLY A 46 12.66 22.77 26.60
C GLY A 46 11.89 21.43 26.55
N GLY A 47 10.60 21.40 26.91
CA GLY A 47 9.79 20.18 26.92
C GLY A 47 9.81 19.37 25.60
N ASN A 48 9.84 20.03 24.47
CA ASN A 48 9.95 19.40 23.15
C ASN A 48 11.31 18.70 22.91
N ARG A 49 12.38 19.23 23.46
CA ARG A 49 13.73 18.66 23.30
C ARG A 49 13.87 17.35 24.11
N MET A 50 13.30 17.31 25.30
CA MET A 50 13.33 16.12 26.15
C MET A 50 12.46 14.97 25.63
N ILE A 51 11.34 15.28 24.95
CA ILE A 51 10.50 14.27 24.28
C ILE A 51 11.23 13.69 23.07
N THR A 52 11.95 14.50 22.30
CA THR A 52 12.74 14.06 21.15
C THR A 52 13.92 13.17 21.57
N GLU A 53 14.63 13.50 22.65
CA GLU A 53 15.72 12.68 23.18
C GLU A 53 15.25 11.33 23.77
N MET A 54 13.99 11.23 24.23
CA MET A 54 13.42 9.97 24.72
C MET A 54 12.93 9.05 23.58
N ILE A 55 12.69 9.56 22.39
CA ILE A 55 12.25 8.78 21.22
C ILE A 55 13.43 8.01 20.59
N ASP A 56 14.66 8.47 20.77
CA ASP A 56 15.86 7.88 20.17
C ASP A 56 16.46 6.70 20.96
N THR A 57 15.86 6.28 22.07
CA THR A 57 16.32 5.12 22.86
C THR A 57 15.30 3.97 22.83
N GLU A 58 15.74 2.73 22.73
CA GLU A 58 15.05 1.43 22.58
C GLU A 58 13.79 1.15 23.47
N GLN A 59 12.96 2.15 23.77
CA GLN A 59 11.80 2.04 24.66
C GLN A 59 10.49 2.56 24.04
N HIS A 60 10.27 2.30 22.73
CA HIS A 60 9.09 2.76 21.99
C HIS A 60 7.75 2.51 22.71
N ASP A 61 7.56 1.33 23.28
CA ASP A 61 6.29 0.95 23.94
C ASP A 61 6.03 1.71 25.25
N ARG A 62 7.10 2.16 25.94
CA ARG A 62 6.97 2.91 27.19
C ARG A 62 6.64 4.39 26.99
N ILE A 63 7.08 4.98 25.88
CA ILE A 63 6.82 6.38 25.51
C ILE A 63 5.36 6.56 25.07
N LEU A 64 4.80 5.61 24.32
CA LEU A 64 3.38 5.62 23.94
C LEU A 64 2.45 5.60 25.17
N ALA A 65 2.82 4.89 26.22
CA ALA A 65 2.06 4.86 27.46
C ALA A 65 2.07 6.20 28.21
N VAL A 66 3.19 6.92 28.19
CA VAL A 66 3.31 8.27 28.82
C VAL A 66 2.56 9.33 28.03
N THR A 67 2.60 9.26 26.70
CA THR A 67 1.85 10.18 25.84
C THR A 67 0.33 9.99 25.97
N ALA A 68 -0.14 8.74 26.04
CA ALA A 68 -1.54 8.41 26.26
C ALA A 68 -2.06 8.87 27.63
N LEU A 69 -1.19 8.85 28.65
CA LEU A 69 -1.50 9.37 29.99
C LEU A 69 -1.59 10.91 30.01
N GLY A 70 -0.73 11.61 29.27
CA GLY A 70 -0.76 13.06 29.12
C GLY A 70 -2.03 13.57 28.45
N GLU A 71 -2.48 12.90 27.39
CA GLU A 71 -3.72 13.22 26.70
C GLU A 71 -4.97 12.94 27.56
N GLY A 72 -4.98 11.84 28.33
CA GLY A 72 -6.07 11.51 29.26
C GLY A 72 -6.19 12.50 30.42
N CYS A 73 -5.07 12.93 31.01
CA CYS A 73 -5.06 13.92 32.09
C CYS A 73 -5.41 15.33 31.59
N GLY A 74 -5.02 15.72 30.40
CA GLY A 74 -5.38 16.99 29.77
C GLY A 74 -6.89 17.12 29.55
N HIS A 75 -7.57 16.04 29.17
CA HIS A 75 -9.03 16.02 29.00
C HIS A 75 -9.80 16.08 30.32
N LEU A 76 -9.27 15.51 31.40
CA LEU A 76 -9.89 15.59 32.74
C LEU A 76 -9.79 16.98 33.37
N ALA A 77 -8.70 17.71 33.14
CA ALA A 77 -8.55 19.09 33.61
C ALA A 77 -9.44 20.09 32.86
N SER A 78 -9.66 19.88 31.55
CA SER A 78 -10.47 20.81 30.72
C SER A 78 -11.99 20.69 30.95
N ARG A 79 -12.48 19.60 31.53
CA ARG A 79 -13.94 19.44 31.82
C ARG A 79 -14.40 20.03 33.15
N ARG A 80 -13.50 20.43 34.03
CA ARG A 80 -13.89 21.02 35.35
C ARG A 80 -13.94 22.54 35.39
N ASP A 81 -13.38 23.28 34.42
CA ASP A 81 -13.27 24.74 34.46
C ASP A 81 -14.15 25.51 33.46
N MET A 82 -15.12 24.87 32.83
CA MET A 82 -15.99 25.53 31.85
C MET A 82 -17.46 25.71 32.31
N THR A 83 -17.70 26.15 33.54
CA THR A 83 -19.05 26.56 33.96
C THR A 83 -19.10 27.85 34.74
N ASP A 84 -18.09 28.70 34.71
CA ASP A 84 -18.31 30.08 35.16
C ASP A 84 -17.34 31.06 34.51
N GLN A 85 -17.90 32.11 33.91
CA GLN A 85 -17.30 33.33 33.34
C GLN A 85 -17.26 33.45 31.81
N LEU A 86 -18.43 33.72 31.27
CA LEU A 86 -18.55 34.52 30.06
C LEU A 86 -19.42 35.73 30.37
N SER A 87 -18.82 36.82 30.80
CA SER A 87 -19.32 38.18 30.60
C SER A 87 -18.16 39.18 30.71
N ASP A 88 -18.10 40.04 29.70
CA ASP A 88 -17.40 41.31 29.65
C ASP A 88 -15.88 41.37 29.51
N ARG A 89 -15.39 41.66 28.29
CA ARG A 89 -14.68 42.90 27.95
C ARG A 89 -13.97 42.89 26.57
N PRO A 90 -13.52 44.03 26.06
CA PRO A 90 -13.51 44.36 24.65
C PRO A 90 -12.16 44.17 23.93
N THR A 91 -12.25 44.14 22.61
CA THR A 91 -11.20 44.22 21.59
C THR A 91 -10.06 45.19 21.92
N VAL A 92 -8.83 44.66 21.92
CA VAL A 92 -7.61 45.43 21.70
C VAL A 92 -6.77 44.75 20.62
N ALA A 93 -6.55 45.46 19.53
CA ALA A 93 -5.62 45.10 18.48
C ALA A 93 -4.18 45.27 19.01
N GLY A 94 -3.43 44.16 18.99
CA GLY A 94 -1.98 44.16 19.30
C GLY A 94 -1.24 43.26 18.32
N SER A 95 -0.33 43.88 17.57
CA SER A 95 0.60 43.23 16.66
C SER A 95 1.51 42.26 17.41
N LEU A 96 1.51 41.01 17.05
CA LEU A 96 2.45 39.97 17.51
C LEU A 96 3.69 40.01 16.59
N GLU A 97 4.80 40.48 17.12
CA GLU A 97 6.14 40.27 16.55
C GLU A 97 6.62 38.85 16.97
N LEU A 98 6.88 38.01 15.99
CA LEU A 98 7.56 36.75 16.19
C LEU A 98 9.08 36.93 16.09
N PRO A 99 9.88 36.48 17.06
CA PRO A 99 11.33 36.53 16.96
C PRO A 99 11.87 35.45 16.01
N LEU A 100 12.84 35.88 15.19
CA LEU A 100 13.60 35.05 14.28
C LEU A 100 14.58 34.19 15.09
N ILE A 101 14.47 32.87 15.01
CA ILE A 101 15.48 31.94 15.57
C ILE A 101 16.51 31.66 14.49
N VAL A 102 17.74 32.11 14.73
CA VAL A 102 18.94 31.75 13.95
C VAL A 102 19.54 30.52 14.63
N ALA A 103 19.58 29.41 13.95
CA ALA A 103 20.33 28.22 14.39
C ALA A 103 21.79 28.39 13.92
N ASP A 104 22.72 28.48 14.86
CA ASP A 104 24.16 28.44 14.63
C ASP A 104 24.62 26.97 14.76
N LEU A 105 25.08 26.39 13.66
CA LEU A 105 25.68 25.04 13.64
C LEU A 105 27.20 25.25 13.86
N GLY A 106 27.65 25.06 15.08
CA GLY A 106 29.06 25.04 15.42
C GLY A 106 29.70 23.69 15.09
N ASP A 107 30.82 23.75 14.38
CA ASP A 107 31.74 22.64 14.16
C ASP A 107 32.41 22.25 15.49
N GLU A 108 32.32 20.98 15.89
CA GLU A 108 33.21 20.41 16.91
C GLU A 108 34.22 19.46 16.28
N ASP A 109 35.50 19.87 16.45
CA ASP A 109 36.69 19.07 16.16
C ASP A 109 36.81 17.83 17.06
N THR A 110 37.10 16.68 16.48
CA THR A 110 37.62 15.52 17.21
C THR A 110 39.03 15.17 16.77
N GLU A 111 39.96 15.27 17.68
CA GLU A 111 41.37 14.84 17.53
C GLU A 111 41.50 13.30 17.43
N PRO A 112 42.54 12.80 16.72
CA PRO A 112 42.80 11.37 16.63
C PRO A 112 43.84 10.92 17.68
N VAL A 113 43.53 9.81 18.33
CA VAL A 113 44.46 9.07 19.18
C VAL A 113 45.42 8.24 18.33
N GLY A 114 46.72 8.42 18.58
CA GLY A 114 47.81 7.80 17.86
C GLY A 114 48.12 6.35 18.25
N GLY A 115 48.64 5.59 17.33
CA GLY A 115 49.23 4.26 17.52
C GLY A 115 50.28 3.99 16.43
N ALA A 116 51.54 3.91 16.85
CA ALA A 116 52.71 3.84 15.98
C ALA A 116 52.94 2.44 15.37
N ALA A 117 53.41 2.38 14.14
CA ALA A 117 54.23 1.28 13.64
C ALA A 117 55.18 1.75 12.50
N LYS A 118 56.40 1.32 12.59
CA LYS A 118 57.59 1.69 11.81
C LYS A 118 57.54 1.27 10.35
N ALA A 119 58.02 2.14 9.48
CA ALA A 119 58.37 1.81 8.11
C ALA A 119 59.85 2.08 7.80
N VAL A 120 60.47 1.24 7.02
CA VAL A 120 61.83 1.36 6.46
C VAL A 120 61.67 1.82 5.00
N GLY A 121 62.57 2.76 4.61
CA GLY A 121 62.55 3.57 3.43
C GLY A 121 63.02 2.92 2.12
N THR A 122 62.97 3.73 1.09
CA THR A 122 64.07 4.07 0.14
C THR A 122 63.54 5.12 -0.83
N GLY A 123 64.38 6.10 -1.09
CA GLY A 123 64.12 7.35 -1.75
C GLY A 123 64.03 7.31 -3.26
N HIS A 124 63.55 8.40 -3.78
CA HIS A 124 64.09 9.20 -4.91
C HIS A 124 63.28 10.49 -4.99
N GLY A 125 63.98 11.59 -5.05
CA GLY A 125 63.44 12.92 -5.08
C GLY A 125 62.94 13.36 -6.47
N VAL A 126 61.95 14.27 -6.46
CA VAL A 126 61.77 15.30 -7.53
C VAL A 126 60.99 16.48 -6.96
N ASN A 127 61.61 17.64 -7.08
CA ASN A 127 61.16 19.02 -7.21
C ASN A 127 59.84 19.52 -6.63
N VAL A 128 60.04 20.51 -5.74
CA VAL A 128 59.13 21.54 -5.30
C VAL A 128 58.72 22.45 -6.48
N ARG A 129 57.43 22.70 -6.64
CA ARG A 129 56.87 23.86 -7.29
C ARG A 129 55.56 24.28 -6.59
N ASP A 130 55.65 25.46 -6.01
CA ASP A 130 54.66 26.49 -5.79
C ASP A 130 53.23 26.10 -5.38
N GLU A 131 52.96 26.30 -4.09
CA GLU A 131 51.60 26.45 -3.55
C GLU A 131 51.05 27.84 -3.93
N PRO A 132 49.81 27.97 -4.37
CA PRO A 132 49.12 29.25 -4.41
C PRO A 132 48.44 29.56 -3.08
N GLU A 133 48.61 30.75 -2.62
CA GLU A 133 48.01 31.36 -1.42
C GLU A 133 46.49 31.18 -1.33
N PRO A 134 45.91 31.13 -0.10
CA PRO A 134 44.46 30.95 0.12
C PRO A 134 43.70 32.20 -0.27
N ARG A 135 42.81 32.09 -1.26
CA ARG A 135 41.89 33.16 -1.64
C ARG A 135 40.86 33.41 -0.54
N GLU A 136 40.87 34.60 0.05
CA GLU A 136 39.79 35.14 0.91
C GLU A 136 38.42 34.97 0.26
N ARG A 137 37.56 34.13 0.86
CA ARG A 137 36.14 34.08 0.53
C ARG A 137 35.45 35.33 1.04
N ARG A 138 35.19 36.30 0.17
CA ARG A 138 34.29 37.43 0.44
C ARG A 138 32.86 36.87 0.64
N ARG A 139 32.37 36.95 1.87
CA ARG A 139 30.94 36.72 2.19
C ARG A 139 30.13 37.82 1.47
N ARG A 140 29.33 37.43 0.49
CA ARG A 140 28.29 38.27 -0.08
C ARG A 140 27.05 38.15 0.80
N THR A 141 26.82 39.18 1.63
CA THR A 141 25.55 39.35 2.33
C THR A 141 24.53 39.86 1.33
N PHE A 142 23.56 39.02 0.97
CA PHE A 142 22.40 39.45 0.20
C PHE A 142 21.42 40.16 1.14
N ILE A 143 21.34 41.47 1.07
CA ILE A 143 20.29 42.25 1.73
C ILE A 143 19.09 42.25 0.78
N LEU A 144 18.05 41.50 1.09
CA LEU A 144 16.77 41.61 0.40
C LEU A 144 16.08 42.91 0.83
N PRO A 145 15.57 43.74 -0.10
CA PRO A 145 14.86 44.94 0.26
C PRO A 145 13.58 44.62 1.03
N LYS A 146 13.37 45.29 2.16
CA LYS A 146 12.09 45.26 2.91
C LYS A 146 10.97 45.76 1.99
N ARG A 147 10.17 44.85 1.45
CA ARG A 147 8.90 45.21 0.83
C ARG A 147 7.88 45.47 1.94
N THR A 148 7.58 46.72 2.16
CA THR A 148 6.38 47.15 2.91
C THR A 148 5.17 46.87 2.02
N TRP A 149 4.34 45.90 2.42
CA TRP A 149 3.03 45.69 1.82
C TRP A 149 2.11 46.81 2.32
N PRO A 150 1.42 47.53 1.45
CA PRO A 150 0.39 48.47 1.90
C PRO A 150 -0.73 47.64 2.56
N ALA A 151 -1.21 48.11 3.72
CA ALA A 151 -2.41 47.58 4.36
C ALA A 151 -3.63 47.92 3.46
N THR A 152 -3.89 47.11 2.48
CA THR A 152 -5.13 47.14 1.70
C THR A 152 -6.00 45.97 2.12
N THR A 153 -7.23 46.32 2.51
CA THR A 153 -8.40 45.50 2.64
C THR A 153 -8.29 44.18 1.86
N ASP A 154 -8.34 43.09 2.58
CA ASP A 154 -8.17 41.70 2.22
C ASP A 154 -8.73 41.34 0.80
N PRO A 155 -7.91 41.31 -0.28
CA PRO A 155 -8.39 40.82 -1.57
C PRO A 155 -8.26 39.29 -1.65
N VAL A 156 -7.63 38.63 -0.66
CA VAL A 156 -7.47 37.17 -0.65
C VAL A 156 -8.76 36.47 -0.21
N ALA A 157 -9.57 37.11 0.64
CA ALA A 157 -10.88 36.59 0.99
C ALA A 157 -11.91 36.69 -0.15
N SER A 158 -11.71 37.59 -1.13
CA SER A 158 -12.62 37.73 -2.27
C SER A 158 -12.25 36.86 -3.48
N LEU A 159 -11.06 36.24 -3.51
CA LEU A 159 -10.64 35.31 -4.56
C LEU A 159 -11.17 33.87 -4.34
N PHE A 160 -11.71 33.58 -3.15
CA PHE A 160 -12.29 32.27 -2.86
C PHE A 160 -13.84 32.25 -2.86
N VAL A 161 -14.50 33.33 -3.21
CA VAL A 161 -15.97 33.38 -3.32
C VAL A 161 -16.38 34.03 -4.66
N ALA A 162 -15.92 33.47 -5.77
CA ALA A 162 -16.78 33.41 -6.93
C ALA A 162 -17.65 32.15 -6.70
N ASN A 163 -18.79 32.33 -6.06
CA ASN A 163 -19.85 31.30 -5.95
C ASN A 163 -20.41 31.01 -7.37
N ASN A 164 -19.62 30.39 -8.23
CA ASN A 164 -20.13 29.59 -9.31
C ASN A 164 -20.27 28.17 -8.76
N ASN A 165 -21.32 27.91 -7.99
CA ASN A 165 -21.76 26.56 -7.67
C ASN A 165 -22.03 25.86 -9.01
N GLN A 166 -21.02 25.18 -9.54
CA GLN A 166 -21.14 24.42 -10.76
C GLN A 166 -21.64 23.03 -10.39
N THR A 167 -22.81 22.68 -10.90
CA THR A 167 -23.34 21.32 -10.79
C THR A 167 -22.67 20.46 -11.84
N VAL A 168 -22.11 19.31 -11.43
CA VAL A 168 -21.60 18.25 -12.31
C VAL A 168 -22.61 17.10 -12.25
N ARG A 169 -23.25 16.84 -13.38
CA ARG A 169 -24.25 15.78 -13.55
C ARG A 169 -23.60 14.49 -13.96
N ILE A 170 -23.90 13.44 -13.21
CA ILE A 170 -23.25 12.14 -13.34
C ILE A 170 -24.23 11.13 -13.91
N GLY A 171 -23.82 10.46 -14.98
CA GLY A 171 -24.44 9.25 -15.48
C GLY A 171 -23.75 8.01 -14.91
N VAL A 172 -24.50 7.04 -14.40
CA VAL A 172 -23.94 5.80 -13.82
C VAL A 172 -24.37 4.62 -14.68
N LEU A 173 -23.41 3.82 -15.11
CA LEU A 173 -23.59 2.57 -15.83
C LEU A 173 -23.41 1.41 -14.86
N GLY A 174 -24.51 0.82 -14.42
CA GLY A 174 -24.54 -0.25 -13.41
C GLY A 174 -24.86 0.25 -12.00
N CYS A 175 -25.79 -0.43 -11.32
CA CYS A 175 -26.21 -0.15 -9.95
C CYS A 175 -26.29 -1.46 -9.12
N GLY A 176 -25.17 -2.21 -9.14
CA GLY A 176 -24.90 -3.32 -8.23
C GLY A 176 -24.32 -2.79 -6.91
N ASN A 177 -23.63 -3.64 -6.15
CA ASN A 177 -23.08 -3.29 -4.83
C ASN A 177 -22.23 -2.01 -4.85
N VAL A 178 -21.35 -1.85 -5.84
CA VAL A 178 -20.48 -0.67 -5.96
C VAL A 178 -21.26 0.55 -6.42
N GLY A 179 -22.06 0.44 -7.50
CA GLY A 179 -22.83 1.55 -8.05
C GLY A 179 -23.86 2.09 -7.05
N ALA A 180 -24.56 1.22 -6.31
CA ALA A 180 -25.50 1.63 -5.28
C ALA A 180 -24.80 2.37 -4.12
N ALA A 181 -23.68 1.82 -3.63
CA ALA A 181 -22.88 2.46 -2.57
C ALA A 181 -22.28 3.81 -3.04
N PHE A 182 -21.90 3.92 -4.31
CA PHE A 182 -21.43 5.18 -4.90
C PHE A 182 -22.54 6.25 -4.91
N VAL A 183 -23.76 5.91 -5.35
CA VAL A 183 -24.89 6.83 -5.36
C VAL A 183 -25.21 7.32 -3.94
N GLN A 184 -25.24 6.41 -2.95
CA GLN A 184 -25.42 6.77 -1.54
C GLN A 184 -24.33 7.73 -1.06
N LEU A 185 -23.06 7.48 -1.45
CA LEU A 185 -21.93 8.30 -1.03
C LEU A 185 -21.98 9.71 -1.63
N VAL A 186 -22.37 9.84 -2.91
CA VAL A 186 -22.58 11.15 -3.56
C VAL A 186 -23.61 11.97 -2.78
N GLU A 187 -24.74 11.37 -2.41
CA GLU A 187 -25.78 12.05 -1.64
C GLU A 187 -25.29 12.43 -0.23
N ALA A 188 -24.65 11.50 0.48
CA ALA A 188 -24.17 11.72 1.84
C ALA A 188 -23.04 12.77 1.94
N GLN A 189 -22.20 12.90 0.90
CA GLN A 189 -21.05 13.80 0.89
C GLN A 189 -21.25 15.07 0.06
N ARG A 190 -22.45 15.29 -0.49
CA ARG A 190 -22.79 16.44 -1.35
C ARG A 190 -22.29 17.76 -0.78
N ASP A 191 -22.74 18.11 0.43
CA ASP A 191 -22.40 19.38 1.09
C ASP A 191 -20.89 19.48 1.44
N THR A 192 -20.24 18.35 1.71
CA THR A 192 -18.81 18.31 2.02
C THR A 192 -17.98 18.63 0.78
N VAL A 193 -18.32 18.02 -0.35
CA VAL A 193 -17.66 18.30 -1.64
C VAL A 193 -17.91 19.74 -2.06
N GLU A 194 -19.16 20.20 -1.99
CA GLU A 194 -19.53 21.57 -2.35
C GLU A 194 -18.75 22.60 -1.53
N ARG A 195 -18.65 22.42 -0.21
CA ARG A 195 -17.85 23.31 0.65
C ARG A 195 -16.36 23.30 0.33
N ARG A 196 -15.79 22.12 -0.01
CA ARG A 196 -14.35 21.98 -0.26
C ARG A 196 -13.91 22.40 -1.65
N THR A 197 -14.76 22.18 -2.63
CA THR A 197 -14.39 22.32 -4.06
C THR A 197 -15.22 23.38 -4.81
N GLY A 198 -16.36 23.81 -4.26
CA GLY A 198 -17.34 24.63 -4.98
C GLY A 198 -18.11 23.86 -6.05
N LEU A 199 -18.01 22.52 -6.09
CA LEU A 199 -18.70 21.66 -7.05
C LEU A 199 -19.83 20.91 -6.36
N ARG A 200 -20.99 20.90 -6.98
CA ARG A 200 -22.13 20.08 -6.56
C ARG A 200 -22.23 18.86 -7.47
N LEU A 201 -22.07 17.69 -6.90
CA LEU A 201 -22.21 16.42 -7.63
C LEU A 201 -23.66 15.95 -7.57
N GLU A 202 -24.20 15.52 -8.71
CA GLU A 202 -25.57 15.05 -8.83
C GLU A 202 -25.68 13.85 -9.76
N VAL A 203 -26.20 12.72 -9.26
CA VAL A 203 -26.48 11.54 -10.09
C VAL A 203 -27.84 11.75 -10.78
N THR A 204 -27.85 11.94 -12.07
CA THR A 204 -29.06 12.28 -12.85
C THR A 204 -29.62 11.11 -13.65
N ARG A 205 -28.79 10.13 -14.04
CA ARG A 205 -29.18 8.92 -14.77
C ARG A 205 -28.43 7.71 -14.29
N VAL A 206 -29.10 6.57 -14.22
CA VAL A 206 -28.52 5.28 -13.83
C VAL A 206 -29.03 4.20 -14.79
N ALA A 207 -28.13 3.67 -15.62
CA ALA A 207 -28.46 2.59 -16.54
C ALA A 207 -28.33 1.22 -15.88
N VAL A 208 -29.36 0.39 -15.97
CA VAL A 208 -29.39 -0.96 -15.40
C VAL A 208 -30.11 -1.94 -16.33
N ARG A 209 -29.70 -3.20 -16.32
CA ARG A 209 -30.36 -4.26 -17.11
C ARG A 209 -31.79 -4.56 -16.65
N ASN A 210 -32.03 -4.55 -15.35
CA ASN A 210 -33.34 -4.85 -14.76
C ASN A 210 -33.81 -3.70 -13.86
N LEU A 211 -34.86 -2.98 -14.28
CA LEU A 211 -35.44 -1.86 -13.54
C LEU A 211 -36.11 -2.30 -12.22
N SER A 212 -36.64 -3.53 -12.17
CA SER A 212 -37.40 -4.04 -11.02
C SER A 212 -36.53 -4.77 -9.98
N ALA A 213 -35.21 -4.94 -10.23
CA ALA A 213 -34.35 -5.58 -9.25
C ALA A 213 -34.26 -4.73 -7.97
N PRO A 214 -34.31 -5.34 -6.77
CA PRO A 214 -34.09 -4.61 -5.54
C PRO A 214 -32.68 -4.02 -5.50
N ARG A 215 -32.54 -2.84 -4.91
CA ARG A 215 -31.30 -2.11 -4.75
C ARG A 215 -31.18 -1.55 -3.36
N ASP A 216 -29.96 -1.44 -2.87
CA ASP A 216 -29.67 -0.88 -1.54
C ASP A 216 -29.69 0.66 -1.55
N VAL A 217 -30.25 1.29 -2.58
CA VAL A 217 -30.37 2.75 -2.72
C VAL A 217 -31.74 3.13 -3.28
N GLU A 218 -32.33 4.18 -2.72
CA GLU A 218 -33.54 4.81 -3.27
C GLU A 218 -33.13 5.85 -4.32
N LEU A 219 -33.76 5.76 -5.49
CA LEU A 219 -33.53 6.65 -6.61
C LEU A 219 -34.84 7.40 -6.94
N ALA A 220 -34.73 8.66 -7.29
CA ALA A 220 -35.89 9.47 -7.71
C ALA A 220 -36.53 8.89 -9.00
N ASP A 221 -37.81 9.20 -9.19
CA ASP A 221 -38.54 8.79 -10.37
C ASP A 221 -37.86 9.32 -11.66
N GLY A 222 -37.70 8.43 -12.64
CA GLY A 222 -37.10 8.78 -13.93
C GLY A 222 -35.57 8.77 -13.97
N VAL A 223 -34.86 8.51 -12.85
CA VAL A 223 -33.40 8.36 -12.83
C VAL A 223 -32.96 7.04 -13.47
N LEU A 224 -33.72 5.96 -13.25
CA LEU A 224 -33.41 4.64 -13.80
C LEU A 224 -33.76 4.52 -15.28
N THR A 225 -32.85 3.93 -16.07
CA THR A 225 -33.07 3.59 -17.47
C THR A 225 -32.50 2.20 -17.80
N ARG A 226 -33.00 1.60 -18.90
CA ARG A 226 -32.37 0.41 -19.50
C ARG A 226 -31.38 0.76 -20.60
N ASP A 227 -31.42 1.97 -21.07
CA ASP A 227 -30.66 2.44 -22.22
C ASP A 227 -29.36 3.09 -21.74
N ALA A 228 -28.26 2.33 -21.80
CA ALA A 228 -26.94 2.81 -21.44
C ALA A 228 -26.40 3.81 -22.47
N HIS A 229 -26.75 3.63 -23.77
CA HIS A 229 -26.36 4.57 -24.81
C HIS A 229 -27.04 5.92 -24.63
N ALA A 230 -28.31 5.93 -24.20
CA ALA A 230 -28.96 7.19 -23.85
C ALA A 230 -28.25 7.95 -22.72
N VAL A 231 -27.61 7.25 -21.78
CA VAL A 231 -26.83 7.90 -20.70
C VAL A 231 -25.55 8.53 -21.24
N VAL A 232 -24.78 7.80 -22.04
CA VAL A 232 -23.49 8.30 -22.54
C VAL A 232 -23.65 9.38 -23.61
N ASN A 233 -24.80 9.43 -24.30
CA ASN A 233 -25.12 10.43 -25.31
C ASN A 233 -25.92 11.63 -24.80
N ASP A 234 -26.42 11.60 -23.56
CA ASP A 234 -27.20 12.69 -22.98
C ASP A 234 -26.34 13.96 -22.83
N PRO A 235 -26.64 15.07 -23.54
CA PRO A 235 -25.86 16.30 -23.43
C PRO A 235 -25.89 16.95 -22.06
N ASP A 236 -26.88 16.58 -21.23
CA ASP A 236 -27.01 17.09 -19.86
C ASP A 236 -26.16 16.30 -18.84
N ILE A 237 -25.47 15.24 -19.25
CA ILE A 237 -24.53 14.49 -18.42
C ILE A 237 -23.11 14.96 -18.69
N ASP A 238 -22.41 15.36 -17.62
CA ASP A 238 -21.07 15.93 -17.67
C ASP A 238 -19.97 14.85 -17.47
N LEU A 239 -20.26 13.77 -16.74
CA LEU A 239 -19.32 12.72 -16.35
C LEU A 239 -20.01 11.35 -16.29
N VAL A 240 -19.29 10.28 -16.65
CA VAL A 240 -19.83 8.91 -16.63
C VAL A 240 -19.04 8.05 -15.64
N VAL A 241 -19.76 7.28 -14.82
CA VAL A 241 -19.21 6.22 -13.95
C VAL A 241 -19.60 4.86 -14.50
N GLU A 242 -18.62 4.02 -14.82
CA GLU A 242 -18.82 2.64 -15.28
C GLU A 242 -18.58 1.65 -14.12
N ALA A 243 -19.63 0.88 -13.80
CA ALA A 243 -19.64 -0.18 -12.79
C ALA A 243 -20.44 -1.40 -13.25
N ILE A 244 -20.39 -1.72 -14.56
CA ILE A 244 -21.10 -2.86 -15.18
C ILE A 244 -20.26 -4.13 -15.02
N GLY A 245 -18.95 -4.03 -15.27
CA GLY A 245 -18.02 -5.15 -15.36
C GLY A 245 -18.06 -5.87 -16.73
N GLY A 246 -17.07 -6.74 -16.96
CA GLY A 246 -16.86 -7.41 -18.24
C GLY A 246 -16.23 -6.49 -19.29
N ILE A 247 -15.95 -7.03 -20.48
CA ILE A 247 -15.31 -6.25 -21.54
C ILE A 247 -16.36 -5.50 -22.36
N GLU A 248 -17.31 -6.22 -22.95
CA GLU A 248 -18.42 -5.61 -23.69
C GLU A 248 -19.74 -5.72 -22.90
N PRO A 249 -20.59 -4.72 -22.88
CA PRO A 249 -20.54 -3.47 -23.65
C PRO A 249 -19.77 -2.33 -22.98
N ALA A 250 -19.05 -2.57 -21.87
CA ALA A 250 -18.38 -1.51 -21.11
C ALA A 250 -17.35 -0.75 -21.98
N ARG A 251 -16.57 -1.46 -22.80
CA ARG A 251 -15.60 -0.86 -23.73
C ARG A 251 -16.27 0.11 -24.69
N GLU A 252 -17.32 -0.32 -25.39
CA GLU A 252 -18.06 0.51 -26.34
C GLU A 252 -18.61 1.78 -25.66
N LEU A 253 -19.25 1.63 -24.50
CA LEU A 253 -19.83 2.75 -23.76
C LEU A 253 -18.79 3.76 -23.24
N ILE A 254 -17.60 3.29 -22.82
CA ILE A 254 -16.51 4.16 -22.41
C ILE A 254 -15.98 4.94 -23.62
N LEU A 255 -15.72 4.28 -24.75
CA LEU A 255 -15.26 4.94 -25.97
C LEU A 255 -16.27 5.98 -26.47
N GLU A 256 -17.56 5.65 -26.42
CA GLU A 256 -18.64 6.57 -26.79
C GLU A 256 -18.73 7.77 -25.84
N SER A 257 -18.54 7.56 -24.51
CA SER A 257 -18.49 8.64 -23.53
C SER A 257 -17.33 9.60 -23.80
N LEU A 258 -16.13 9.05 -24.04
CA LEU A 258 -14.94 9.84 -24.37
C LEU A 258 -15.10 10.61 -25.69
N ALA A 259 -15.68 9.99 -26.71
CA ALA A 259 -16.00 10.65 -27.98
C ALA A 259 -16.99 11.83 -27.81
N ASN A 260 -17.89 11.75 -26.82
CA ASN A 260 -18.78 12.81 -26.39
C ASN A 260 -18.12 13.82 -25.42
N ALA A 261 -16.80 13.79 -25.30
CA ALA A 261 -16.00 14.65 -24.43
C ALA A 261 -16.39 14.57 -22.94
N LYS A 262 -16.86 13.41 -22.47
CA LYS A 262 -17.20 13.14 -21.07
C LYS A 262 -16.07 12.35 -20.41
N PRO A 263 -15.52 12.83 -19.29
CA PRO A 263 -14.61 12.01 -18.47
C PRO A 263 -15.30 10.75 -17.96
N VAL A 264 -14.53 9.69 -17.79
CA VAL A 264 -15.02 8.40 -17.33
C VAL A 264 -14.26 7.95 -16.09
N VAL A 265 -15.01 7.43 -15.12
CA VAL A 265 -14.46 6.72 -13.94
C VAL A 265 -14.91 5.28 -14.00
N THR A 266 -13.99 4.31 -13.93
CA THR A 266 -14.32 2.89 -14.02
C THR A 266 -13.70 2.07 -12.90
N ALA A 267 -14.42 1.04 -12.43
CA ALA A 267 -13.93 0.03 -11.51
C ALA A 267 -13.59 -1.31 -12.22
N ASN A 268 -13.57 -1.33 -13.56
CA ASN A 268 -13.55 -2.53 -14.38
C ASN A 268 -12.13 -3.01 -14.68
N LYS A 269 -11.58 -3.78 -13.74
CA LYS A 269 -10.24 -4.36 -13.87
C LYS A 269 -10.08 -5.28 -15.08
N GLU A 270 -11.12 -6.08 -15.42
CA GLU A 270 -11.07 -7.03 -16.52
C GLU A 270 -10.91 -6.29 -17.86
N LEU A 271 -11.67 -5.22 -18.04
CA LEU A 271 -11.58 -4.36 -19.21
C LEU A 271 -10.20 -3.72 -19.34
N LEU A 272 -9.71 -3.08 -18.27
CA LEU A 272 -8.44 -2.36 -18.29
C LEU A 272 -7.24 -3.30 -18.48
N ALA A 273 -7.26 -4.49 -17.88
CA ALA A 273 -6.20 -5.48 -18.04
C ALA A 273 -6.12 -6.09 -19.45
N ASN A 274 -7.18 -6.00 -20.25
CA ASN A 274 -7.20 -6.57 -21.60
C ASN A 274 -7.08 -5.53 -22.71
N VAL A 275 -7.79 -4.39 -22.57
CA VAL A 275 -7.88 -3.37 -23.63
C VAL A 275 -7.57 -1.95 -23.10
N GLY A 276 -6.97 -1.80 -21.92
CA GLY A 276 -6.69 -0.52 -21.28
C GLY A 276 -5.93 0.46 -22.17
N ALA A 277 -4.92 0.00 -22.91
CA ALA A 277 -4.12 0.85 -23.78
C ALA A 277 -4.96 1.59 -24.86
N GLU A 278 -6.00 0.95 -25.41
CA GLU A 278 -6.95 1.59 -26.34
C GLU A 278 -7.73 2.69 -25.63
N LEU A 279 -8.21 2.41 -24.42
CA LEU A 279 -9.03 3.34 -23.64
C LEU A 279 -8.22 4.56 -23.16
N TYR A 280 -6.97 4.35 -22.74
CA TYR A 280 -6.06 5.45 -22.35
C TYR A 280 -5.77 6.35 -23.53
N ALA A 281 -5.47 5.78 -24.70
CA ALA A 281 -5.24 6.55 -25.93
C ALA A 281 -6.48 7.34 -26.35
N ALA A 282 -7.69 6.77 -26.20
CA ALA A 282 -8.94 7.45 -26.49
C ALA A 282 -9.19 8.62 -25.53
N ALA A 283 -8.90 8.44 -24.22
CA ALA A 283 -9.04 9.47 -23.21
C ALA A 283 -8.09 10.65 -23.47
N ASP A 284 -6.82 10.37 -23.75
CA ASP A 284 -5.82 11.39 -24.10
C ASP A 284 -6.20 12.13 -25.38
N SER A 285 -6.68 11.42 -26.41
CA SER A 285 -7.13 12.03 -27.67
C SER A 285 -8.34 12.94 -27.47
N ALA A 286 -9.23 12.59 -26.55
CA ALA A 286 -10.39 13.39 -26.17
C ALA A 286 -10.04 14.56 -25.24
N GLY A 287 -8.86 14.57 -24.63
CA GLY A 287 -8.48 15.50 -23.57
C GLY A 287 -9.39 15.37 -22.35
N ARG A 288 -9.73 14.14 -21.96
CA ARG A 288 -10.63 13.83 -20.84
C ARG A 288 -10.04 12.76 -19.96
N ASP A 289 -10.43 12.79 -18.69
CA ASP A 289 -10.03 11.77 -17.72
C ASP A 289 -10.60 10.39 -18.06
N LEU A 290 -9.77 9.37 -17.90
CA LEU A 290 -10.17 8.01 -17.63
C LEU A 290 -9.49 7.60 -16.30
N LEU A 291 -10.26 7.62 -15.22
CA LEU A 291 -9.77 7.32 -13.86
C LEU A 291 -10.27 5.96 -13.41
N PHE A 292 -9.43 5.23 -12.66
CA PHE A 292 -9.71 3.82 -12.36
C PHE A 292 -9.10 3.33 -11.04
N GLU A 293 -9.04 4.19 -10.02
CA GLU A 293 -8.52 3.81 -8.68
C GLU A 293 -9.17 2.53 -8.15
N ALA A 294 -10.48 2.44 -8.32
CA ALA A 294 -11.28 1.31 -7.85
C ALA A 294 -10.99 -0.03 -8.55
N ALA A 295 -10.31 -0.03 -9.69
CA ALA A 295 -10.00 -1.24 -10.45
C ALA A 295 -8.91 -2.09 -9.79
N VAL A 296 -8.03 -1.49 -8.96
CA VAL A 296 -6.92 -2.18 -8.32
C VAL A 296 -6.96 -1.95 -6.81
N ALA A 297 -6.94 -3.03 -6.03
CA ALA A 297 -6.89 -3.01 -4.57
C ALA A 297 -8.01 -2.18 -3.88
N GLY A 298 -9.14 -2.02 -4.54
CA GLY A 298 -10.39 -1.48 -4.00
C GLY A 298 -10.26 -0.08 -3.37
N GLY A 299 -10.28 0.01 -2.05
CA GLY A 299 -10.18 1.29 -1.32
C GLY A 299 -8.76 1.80 -1.09
N ILE A 300 -7.73 1.12 -1.60
CA ILE A 300 -6.32 1.51 -1.45
C ILE A 300 -5.94 2.49 -2.57
N PRO A 301 -5.46 3.71 -2.29
CA PRO A 301 -5.19 4.74 -3.31
C PRO A 301 -3.83 4.49 -4.00
N ILE A 302 -3.70 3.39 -4.75
CA ILE A 302 -2.44 2.99 -5.38
C ILE A 302 -2.28 3.51 -6.81
N MET A 303 -3.37 3.56 -7.60
CA MET A 303 -3.28 4.01 -9.00
C MET A 303 -2.93 5.49 -9.08
N ARG A 304 -3.53 6.32 -8.22
CA ARG A 304 -3.19 7.73 -8.10
C ARG A 304 -1.76 7.92 -7.59
N ALA A 305 -1.35 7.15 -6.58
CA ALA A 305 0.01 7.24 -6.07
C ALA A 305 1.05 6.95 -7.16
N LEU A 306 0.88 5.89 -7.94
CA LEU A 306 1.78 5.54 -9.05
C LEU A 306 1.75 6.58 -10.18
N ARG A 307 0.55 7.05 -10.56
CA ARG A 307 0.37 7.97 -11.68
C ARG A 307 0.80 9.40 -11.35
N GLU A 308 0.64 9.86 -10.12
CA GLU A 308 0.85 11.27 -9.74
C GLU A 308 2.04 11.44 -8.80
N SER A 309 2.01 10.81 -7.62
CA SER A 309 3.02 11.04 -6.59
C SER A 309 4.36 10.40 -6.92
N LEU A 310 4.34 9.25 -7.56
CA LEU A 310 5.52 8.45 -7.93
C LEU A 310 5.84 8.54 -9.43
N HIS A 311 5.25 9.50 -10.16
CA HIS A 311 5.46 9.63 -11.61
C HIS A 311 6.93 9.84 -12.01
N GLY A 312 7.71 10.48 -11.16
CA GLY A 312 9.15 10.70 -11.37
C GLY A 312 10.05 9.71 -10.64
N GLU A 313 9.47 8.74 -9.94
CA GLU A 313 10.23 7.73 -9.18
C GLU A 313 10.61 6.56 -10.08
N PRO A 314 11.89 6.15 -10.14
CA PRO A 314 12.29 4.90 -10.78
C PRO A 314 11.81 3.70 -9.95
N VAL A 315 10.55 3.32 -10.15
CA VAL A 315 9.99 2.13 -9.52
C VAL A 315 10.64 0.89 -10.12
N SER A 316 11.29 0.08 -9.27
CA SER A 316 11.97 -1.15 -9.67
C SER A 316 11.08 -2.38 -9.48
N ARG A 317 10.32 -2.43 -8.37
CA ARG A 317 9.49 -3.59 -8.01
C ARG A 317 8.20 -3.17 -7.31
N VAL A 318 7.12 -3.89 -7.60
CA VAL A 318 5.85 -3.80 -6.85
C VAL A 318 5.43 -5.20 -6.42
N LEU A 319 5.21 -5.40 -5.12
CA LEU A 319 4.71 -6.64 -4.53
C LEU A 319 3.30 -6.39 -3.99
N GLY A 320 2.33 -7.19 -4.40
CA GLY A 320 0.94 -6.97 -4.01
C GLY A 320 0.25 -8.20 -3.42
N ILE A 321 -0.27 -8.07 -2.20
CA ILE A 321 -1.36 -8.92 -1.71
C ILE A 321 -2.64 -8.24 -2.19
N ILE A 322 -3.08 -8.56 -3.40
CA ILE A 322 -4.14 -7.84 -4.12
C ILE A 322 -5.40 -8.70 -4.36
N ASN A 323 -5.48 -9.86 -3.70
CA ASN A 323 -6.69 -10.67 -3.63
C ASN A 323 -7.00 -11.02 -2.17
N GLY A 324 -8.13 -10.53 -1.66
CA GLY A 324 -8.53 -10.70 -0.26
C GLY A 324 -8.98 -12.12 0.07
N THR A 325 -9.57 -12.86 -0.88
CA THR A 325 -10.02 -14.23 -0.71
C THR A 325 -8.86 -15.16 -0.42
N THR A 326 -7.82 -15.12 -1.24
CA THR A 326 -6.62 -15.95 -1.07
C THR A 326 -5.83 -15.57 0.17
N ASN A 327 -5.72 -14.29 0.50
CA ASN A 327 -5.06 -13.87 1.73
C ASN A 327 -5.81 -14.36 2.97
N PHE A 328 -7.16 -14.35 2.96
CA PHE A 328 -7.96 -14.91 4.03
C PHE A 328 -7.71 -16.41 4.21
N ILE A 329 -7.77 -17.19 3.11
CA ILE A 329 -7.56 -18.65 3.14
C ILE A 329 -6.17 -18.97 3.71
N LEU A 330 -5.10 -18.36 3.19
CA LEU A 330 -3.73 -18.57 3.65
C LEU A 330 -3.52 -18.12 5.10
N THR A 331 -4.21 -17.04 5.54
CA THR A 331 -4.20 -16.61 6.94
C THR A 331 -4.80 -17.68 7.85
N ARG A 332 -5.97 -18.27 7.49
CA ARG A 332 -6.61 -19.33 8.28
C ARG A 332 -5.75 -20.58 8.34
N MET A 333 -5.11 -20.97 7.23
CA MET A 333 -4.18 -22.10 7.22
C MET A 333 -2.97 -21.86 8.13
N THR A 334 -2.39 -20.66 8.07
CA THR A 334 -1.28 -20.27 8.94
C THR A 334 -1.67 -20.28 10.43
N ASP A 335 -2.85 -19.75 10.76
CA ASP A 335 -3.36 -19.73 12.15
C ASP A 335 -3.59 -21.14 12.70
N ALA A 336 -4.11 -22.05 11.87
CA ALA A 336 -4.29 -23.44 12.27
C ALA A 336 -2.96 -24.08 12.66
N VAL A 337 -1.91 -23.90 11.85
CA VAL A 337 -0.55 -24.40 12.16
C VAL A 337 0.01 -23.75 13.41
N ALA A 338 -0.07 -22.43 13.55
CA ALA A 338 0.42 -21.71 14.72
C ALA A 338 -0.28 -22.13 16.02
N GLY A 339 -1.55 -22.54 15.92
CA GLY A 339 -2.35 -23.11 17.01
C GLY A 339 -2.06 -24.58 17.31
N GLY A 340 -1.14 -25.24 16.60
CA GLY A 340 -0.83 -26.67 16.73
C GLY A 340 -1.83 -27.60 16.08
N GLY A 341 -2.73 -27.09 15.22
CA GLY A 341 -3.68 -27.87 14.42
C GLY A 341 -3.17 -28.16 13.01
N GLU A 342 -4.00 -28.85 12.25
CA GLU A 342 -3.74 -29.12 10.83
C GLU A 342 -4.33 -27.99 9.97
N ALA A 343 -3.53 -27.48 9.02
CA ALA A 343 -4.00 -26.55 8.02
C ALA A 343 -4.66 -27.32 6.87
N ASP A 344 -5.93 -27.05 6.64
CA ASP A 344 -6.69 -27.65 5.54
C ASP A 344 -7.28 -26.56 4.62
N TYR A 345 -6.87 -26.59 3.36
CA TYR A 345 -7.33 -25.64 2.34
C TYR A 345 -8.85 -25.68 2.14
N ALA A 346 -9.47 -26.89 2.10
CA ALA A 346 -10.89 -27.04 1.85
C ALA A 346 -11.73 -26.44 2.99
N THR A 347 -11.30 -26.63 4.23
CA THR A 347 -11.91 -26.03 5.42
C THR A 347 -11.81 -24.50 5.38
N ALA A 348 -10.64 -23.96 5.08
CA ALA A 348 -10.41 -22.51 4.99
C ALA A 348 -11.22 -21.87 3.84
N LEU A 349 -11.32 -22.54 2.68
CA LEU A 349 -12.16 -22.08 1.56
C LEU A 349 -13.65 -22.11 1.93
N THR A 350 -14.13 -23.17 2.60
CA THR A 350 -15.53 -23.25 3.05
C THR A 350 -15.85 -22.10 4.02
N GLU A 351 -14.94 -21.76 4.92
CA GLU A 351 -15.12 -20.64 5.82
C GLU A 351 -15.16 -19.31 5.06
N ALA A 352 -14.26 -19.10 4.07
CA ALA A 352 -14.26 -17.92 3.21
C ALA A 352 -15.60 -17.75 2.46
N GLN A 353 -16.16 -18.84 1.93
CA GLN A 353 -17.46 -18.85 1.27
C GLN A 353 -18.60 -18.51 2.24
N ARG A 354 -18.61 -19.11 3.43
CA ARG A 354 -19.62 -18.83 4.46
C ARG A 354 -19.62 -17.37 4.91
N LEU A 355 -18.45 -16.74 4.96
CA LEU A 355 -18.28 -15.33 5.33
C LEU A 355 -18.49 -14.35 4.17
N GLY A 356 -18.68 -14.86 2.94
CA GLY A 356 -18.89 -14.04 1.74
C GLY A 356 -17.60 -13.44 1.15
N PHE A 357 -16.43 -13.95 1.55
CA PHE A 357 -15.16 -13.57 0.93
C PHE A 357 -14.87 -14.31 -0.37
N ALA A 358 -15.42 -15.54 -0.52
CA ALA A 358 -15.33 -16.33 -1.73
C ALA A 358 -16.72 -16.59 -2.29
N GLU A 359 -16.85 -16.54 -3.61
CA GLU A 359 -18.06 -16.95 -4.34
C GLU A 359 -18.15 -18.47 -4.41
N ARG A 360 -19.27 -18.99 -4.95
CA ARG A 360 -19.48 -20.43 -5.14
C ARG A 360 -18.44 -21.02 -6.09
N ASP A 361 -18.07 -20.30 -7.13
CA ASP A 361 -16.94 -20.62 -8.01
C ASP A 361 -15.80 -19.64 -7.73
N PRO A 362 -14.81 -20.01 -6.91
CA PRO A 362 -13.73 -19.14 -6.51
C PRO A 362 -12.52 -19.18 -7.47
N THR A 363 -12.63 -19.85 -8.62
CA THR A 363 -11.49 -20.14 -9.52
C THR A 363 -10.71 -18.88 -9.89
N ALA A 364 -11.40 -17.78 -10.22
CA ALA A 364 -10.73 -16.54 -10.58
C ALA A 364 -9.84 -15.98 -9.45
N ASP A 365 -10.24 -16.20 -8.19
CA ASP A 365 -9.48 -15.80 -7.01
C ASP A 365 -8.35 -16.79 -6.73
N VAL A 366 -8.70 -18.06 -6.52
CA VAL A 366 -7.76 -19.06 -5.98
C VAL A 366 -6.69 -19.50 -6.97
N GLU A 367 -6.95 -19.37 -8.28
CA GLU A 367 -5.95 -19.63 -9.34
C GLU A 367 -5.19 -18.36 -9.77
N GLY A 368 -5.45 -17.22 -9.10
CA GLY A 368 -4.65 -15.99 -9.24
C GLY A 368 -5.03 -15.09 -10.41
N PHE A 369 -6.09 -15.39 -11.18
CA PHE A 369 -6.47 -14.58 -12.34
C PHE A 369 -6.92 -13.16 -11.96
N ASP A 370 -7.67 -13.00 -10.85
CA ASP A 370 -8.04 -11.68 -10.32
C ASP A 370 -6.81 -10.84 -9.95
N ALA A 371 -5.86 -11.46 -9.25
CA ALA A 371 -4.60 -10.80 -8.90
C ALA A 371 -3.77 -10.48 -10.17
N GLY A 372 -3.79 -11.36 -11.18
CA GLY A 372 -3.09 -11.17 -12.44
C GLY A 372 -3.61 -9.97 -13.23
N ALA A 373 -4.92 -9.82 -13.35
CA ALA A 373 -5.51 -8.66 -14.00
C ALA A 373 -5.07 -7.35 -13.32
N LYS A 374 -5.07 -7.32 -11.99
CA LYS A 374 -4.60 -6.14 -11.23
C LYS A 374 -3.11 -5.90 -11.40
N ALA A 375 -2.28 -6.96 -11.40
CA ALA A 375 -0.84 -6.86 -11.64
C ALA A 375 -0.50 -6.30 -13.02
N ALA A 376 -1.24 -6.68 -14.07
CA ALA A 376 -1.09 -6.12 -15.41
C ALA A 376 -1.36 -4.60 -15.43
N ILE A 377 -2.41 -4.15 -14.74
CA ILE A 377 -2.73 -2.72 -14.62
C ILE A 377 -1.65 -1.98 -13.85
N ILE A 378 -1.17 -2.53 -12.73
CA ILE A 378 -0.05 -1.97 -11.95
C ILE A 378 1.18 -1.81 -12.84
N ALA A 379 1.57 -2.88 -13.58
CA ALA A 379 2.72 -2.87 -14.47
C ALA A 379 2.60 -1.77 -15.54
N THR A 380 1.42 -1.65 -16.13
CA THR A 380 1.15 -0.65 -17.16
C THR A 380 1.34 0.77 -16.63
N VAL A 381 0.82 1.07 -15.43
CA VAL A 381 0.90 2.41 -14.84
C VAL A 381 2.29 2.70 -14.26
N ALA A 382 2.88 1.74 -13.53
CA ALA A 382 4.18 1.93 -12.88
C ALA A 382 5.34 2.05 -13.86
N PHE A 383 5.27 1.34 -14.99
CA PHE A 383 6.38 1.27 -15.95
C PHE A 383 6.12 2.00 -17.27
N GLY A 384 4.93 2.57 -17.47
CA GLY A 384 4.58 3.23 -18.74
C GLY A 384 4.64 2.28 -19.93
N ALA A 385 4.36 0.98 -19.73
CA ALA A 385 4.49 -0.05 -20.75
C ALA A 385 3.16 -0.80 -20.95
N LYS A 386 2.85 -1.18 -22.18
CA LYS A 386 1.62 -1.93 -22.50
C LYS A 386 1.75 -3.37 -22.02
N VAL A 387 1.18 -3.68 -20.86
CA VAL A 387 1.07 -5.03 -20.30
C VAL A 387 -0.40 -5.44 -20.26
N VAL A 388 -0.70 -6.66 -20.71
CA VAL A 388 -2.05 -7.21 -20.70
C VAL A 388 -2.16 -8.44 -19.81
N ALA A 389 -3.38 -8.83 -19.42
CA ALA A 389 -3.60 -10.00 -18.56
C ALA A 389 -2.98 -11.29 -19.13
N GLY A 390 -2.89 -11.43 -20.45
CA GLY A 390 -2.26 -12.57 -21.12
C GLY A 390 -0.73 -12.64 -20.97
N ASP A 391 -0.08 -11.56 -20.57
CA ASP A 391 1.37 -11.49 -20.34
C ASP A 391 1.78 -11.97 -18.94
N VAL A 392 0.78 -12.16 -18.03
CA VAL A 392 1.01 -12.49 -16.63
C VAL A 392 1.12 -14.00 -16.44
N TYR A 393 2.20 -14.45 -15.80
CA TYR A 393 2.28 -15.83 -15.31
C TYR A 393 1.39 -16.02 -14.07
N HIS A 394 0.64 -17.13 -14.01
CA HIS A 394 -0.28 -17.43 -12.91
C HIS A 394 0.01 -18.78 -12.28
N GLU A 395 0.03 -18.81 -10.95
CA GLU A 395 0.04 -20.00 -10.13
C GLU A 395 -0.84 -19.74 -8.89
N GLY A 396 -1.89 -20.57 -8.72
CA GLY A 396 -2.86 -20.41 -7.64
C GLY A 396 -2.43 -21.04 -6.33
N ILE A 397 -3.32 -20.92 -5.32
CA ILE A 397 -3.12 -21.49 -3.98
C ILE A 397 -3.80 -22.84 -3.76
N SER A 398 -4.56 -23.34 -4.73
CA SER A 398 -5.35 -24.58 -4.60
C SER A 398 -4.50 -25.82 -4.32
N ARG A 399 -3.20 -25.78 -4.64
CA ARG A 399 -2.24 -26.87 -4.42
C ARG A 399 -1.43 -26.74 -3.14
N ILE A 400 -1.56 -25.62 -2.41
CA ILE A 400 -0.81 -25.38 -1.17
C ILE A 400 -1.35 -26.30 -0.09
N THR A 401 -0.44 -27.06 0.50
CA THR A 401 -0.75 -28.03 1.57
C THR A 401 -0.47 -27.47 2.95
N GLY A 402 -1.11 -28.04 3.98
CA GLY A 402 -0.81 -27.71 5.37
C GLY A 402 0.63 -27.98 5.76
N SER A 403 1.26 -28.98 5.14
CA SER A 403 2.68 -29.29 5.36
C SER A 403 3.61 -28.18 4.89
N GLU A 404 3.35 -27.59 3.72
CA GLU A 404 4.14 -26.45 3.20
C GLU A 404 3.98 -25.21 4.07
N ILE A 405 2.76 -24.93 4.53
CA ILE A 405 2.51 -23.85 5.50
C ILE A 405 3.28 -24.10 6.81
N ALA A 406 3.28 -25.35 7.32
CA ALA A 406 3.99 -25.69 8.56
C ALA A 406 5.51 -25.54 8.41
N ILE A 407 6.07 -26.00 7.29
CA ILE A 407 7.50 -25.84 7.00
C ILE A 407 7.86 -24.35 6.89
N ALA A 408 7.10 -23.57 6.12
CA ALA A 408 7.32 -22.14 5.98
C ALA A 408 7.30 -21.43 7.34
N HIS A 409 6.26 -21.70 8.16
CA HIS A 409 6.13 -21.12 9.50
C HIS A 409 7.32 -21.45 10.41
N ARG A 410 7.76 -22.72 10.44
CA ARG A 410 8.92 -23.16 11.24
C ARG A 410 10.21 -22.48 10.80
N LEU A 411 10.38 -22.23 9.51
CA LEU A 411 11.54 -21.55 8.94
C LEU A 411 11.48 -20.01 9.05
N GLY A 412 10.43 -19.46 9.71
CA GLY A 412 10.30 -18.01 9.92
C GLY A 412 9.68 -17.26 8.73
N TYR A 413 8.83 -17.95 7.95
CA TYR A 413 8.13 -17.37 6.80
C TYR A 413 6.61 -17.53 6.96
N VAL A 414 5.87 -16.71 6.22
CA VAL A 414 4.43 -16.88 5.97
C VAL A 414 4.21 -17.02 4.47
N VAL A 415 3.24 -17.85 4.08
CA VAL A 415 2.88 -18.01 2.67
C VAL A 415 1.82 -16.99 2.29
N LYS A 416 2.05 -16.24 1.21
CA LYS A 416 1.13 -15.27 0.62
C LYS A 416 0.99 -15.52 -0.88
N LEU A 417 -0.19 -15.25 -1.46
CA LEU A 417 -0.31 -15.11 -2.91
C LEU A 417 0.10 -13.68 -3.27
N LEU A 418 1.17 -13.53 -4.03
CA LEU A 418 1.69 -12.23 -4.43
C LEU A 418 1.52 -11.99 -5.93
N GLY A 419 0.99 -10.81 -6.28
CA GLY A 419 1.24 -10.21 -7.58
C GLY A 419 2.58 -9.50 -7.54
N ILE A 420 3.48 -9.87 -8.43
CA ILE A 420 4.85 -9.35 -8.49
C ILE A 420 5.06 -8.73 -9.86
N VAL A 421 5.47 -7.47 -9.84
CA VAL A 421 5.73 -6.66 -11.02
C VAL A 421 7.14 -6.10 -10.86
N GLU A 422 8.05 -6.44 -11.77
CA GLU A 422 9.46 -6.04 -11.70
C GLU A 422 9.94 -5.53 -13.05
N ARG A 423 10.76 -4.49 -13.04
CA ARG A 423 11.49 -4.00 -14.20
C ARG A 423 12.99 -4.16 -13.95
N ASP A 424 13.65 -4.89 -14.81
CA ASP A 424 15.10 -5.04 -14.78
C ASP A 424 15.77 -3.74 -15.27
N SER A 425 16.61 -3.15 -14.43
CA SER A 425 17.26 -1.86 -14.71
C SER A 425 18.20 -1.91 -15.91
N ASP A 426 18.86 -3.05 -16.14
CA ASP A 426 19.88 -3.19 -17.17
C ASP A 426 19.29 -3.49 -18.55
N SER A 427 18.32 -4.40 -18.60
CA SER A 427 17.72 -4.86 -19.86
C SER A 427 16.40 -4.15 -20.20
N GLY A 428 15.74 -3.51 -19.21
CA GLY A 428 14.41 -2.93 -19.35
C GLY A 428 13.28 -3.97 -19.46
N HIS A 429 13.56 -5.27 -19.35
CA HIS A 429 12.55 -6.31 -19.39
C HIS A 429 11.62 -6.22 -18.18
N ILE A 430 10.34 -6.46 -18.42
CA ILE A 430 9.31 -6.47 -17.39
C ILE A 430 8.93 -7.91 -17.09
N SER A 431 8.89 -8.28 -15.81
CA SER A 431 8.36 -9.55 -15.32
C SER A 431 7.07 -9.29 -14.56
N VAL A 432 5.98 -9.95 -14.95
CA VAL A 432 4.68 -9.88 -14.26
C VAL A 432 4.20 -11.27 -13.95
N ARG A 433 4.03 -11.56 -12.67
CA ARG A 433 3.69 -12.90 -12.21
C ARG A 433 2.81 -12.89 -10.96
N VAL A 434 1.97 -13.89 -10.83
CA VAL A 434 1.18 -14.17 -9.63
C VAL A 434 1.46 -15.59 -9.20
N HIS A 435 1.95 -15.76 -7.98
CA HIS A 435 2.20 -17.08 -7.42
C HIS A 435 2.23 -17.05 -5.88
N PRO A 436 2.02 -18.19 -5.22
CA PRO A 436 2.34 -18.36 -3.81
C PRO A 436 3.83 -18.09 -3.56
N ALA A 437 4.11 -17.35 -2.50
CA ALA A 437 5.48 -17.00 -2.11
C ALA A 437 5.66 -17.09 -0.59
N MET A 438 6.84 -17.51 -0.17
CA MET A 438 7.29 -17.43 1.22
C MET A 438 7.80 -16.03 1.50
N VAL A 439 7.13 -15.33 2.39
CA VAL A 439 7.45 -13.96 2.81
C VAL A 439 8.11 -14.02 4.20
N PRO A 440 9.34 -13.49 4.39
CA PRO A 440 9.98 -13.46 5.69
C PRO A 440 9.09 -12.78 6.73
N ILE A 441 9.07 -13.31 7.97
CA ILE A 441 8.15 -12.82 9.01
C ILE A 441 8.38 -11.35 9.39
N HIS A 442 9.58 -10.84 9.16
CA HIS A 442 9.94 -9.44 9.40
C HIS A 442 9.58 -8.50 8.23
N HIS A 443 9.27 -9.04 7.05
CA HIS A 443 8.84 -8.24 5.91
C HIS A 443 7.43 -7.65 6.17
N PRO A 444 7.17 -6.36 5.84
CA PRO A 444 5.89 -5.71 6.12
C PRO A 444 4.66 -6.47 5.59
N LEU A 445 4.76 -7.09 4.41
CA LEU A 445 3.67 -7.89 3.81
C LEU A 445 3.31 -9.13 4.64
N ALA A 446 4.21 -9.65 5.48
CA ALA A 446 3.92 -10.80 6.34
C ALA A 446 2.81 -10.49 7.36
N SER A 447 2.71 -9.24 7.81
CA SER A 447 1.73 -8.77 8.77
C SER A 447 0.31 -8.62 8.22
N VAL A 448 0.14 -8.64 6.89
CA VAL A 448 -1.15 -8.44 6.23
C VAL A 448 -2.01 -9.69 6.35
N ARG A 449 -3.10 -9.61 7.11
CA ARG A 449 -3.93 -10.76 7.49
C ARG A 449 -5.35 -10.67 6.97
N ASP A 450 -6.09 -11.74 7.11
CA ASP A 450 -7.50 -11.86 6.74
C ASP A 450 -7.76 -11.45 5.27
N SER A 451 -8.84 -10.72 5.01
CA SER A 451 -9.19 -10.24 3.67
C SER A 451 -8.59 -8.87 3.31
N PHE A 452 -7.60 -8.40 4.08
CA PHE A 452 -6.92 -7.15 3.76
C PHE A 452 -5.95 -7.31 2.59
N ASN A 453 -5.78 -6.22 1.87
CA ASN A 453 -4.82 -6.10 0.79
C ASN A 453 -3.69 -5.15 1.20
N ALA A 454 -2.55 -5.32 0.52
CA ALA A 454 -1.45 -4.37 0.59
C ALA A 454 -0.68 -4.36 -0.73
N VAL A 455 -0.14 -3.20 -1.06
CA VAL A 455 0.78 -3.02 -2.19
C VAL A 455 2.05 -2.39 -1.64
N PHE A 456 3.16 -3.07 -1.86
CA PHE A 456 4.50 -2.67 -1.46
C PHE A 456 5.25 -2.24 -2.71
N VAL A 457 5.73 -1.01 -2.73
CA VAL A 457 6.40 -0.38 -3.88
C VAL A 457 7.84 -0.10 -3.49
N GLU A 458 8.78 -0.52 -4.31
CA GLU A 458 10.21 -0.26 -4.17
C GLU A 458 10.69 0.65 -5.29
N GLY A 459 11.47 1.64 -4.94
CA GLY A 459 12.05 2.61 -5.87
C GLY A 459 13.39 3.13 -5.38
N ASP A 460 14.15 3.74 -6.27
CA ASP A 460 15.53 4.13 -6.02
C ASP A 460 15.69 5.25 -4.97
N PHE A 461 14.68 6.13 -4.84
CA PHE A 461 14.73 7.29 -3.95
C PHE A 461 13.78 7.20 -2.78
N VAL A 462 12.64 6.52 -2.94
CA VAL A 462 11.66 6.32 -1.85
C VAL A 462 11.97 5.12 -0.98
N ASP A 463 12.98 4.32 -1.36
CA ASP A 463 13.30 3.03 -0.73
C ASP A 463 12.08 2.11 -0.83
N SER A 464 11.22 2.10 0.16
CA SER A 464 10.01 1.28 0.15
C SER A 464 8.79 2.00 0.71
N LEU A 465 7.64 1.78 0.08
CA LEU A 465 6.35 2.28 0.50
C LEU A 465 5.36 1.13 0.61
N MET A 466 4.52 1.13 1.64
CA MET A 466 3.43 0.16 1.77
C MET A 466 2.08 0.87 1.85
N PHE A 467 1.17 0.48 0.97
CA PHE A 467 -0.23 0.89 0.99
C PHE A 467 -1.08 -0.27 1.49
N TYR A 468 -1.88 -0.06 2.53
CA TYR A 468 -2.63 -1.12 3.19
C TYR A 468 -4.08 -0.71 3.40
N GLY A 469 -5.02 -1.64 3.20
CA GLY A 469 -6.44 -1.35 3.40
C GLY A 469 -7.38 -2.48 2.94
N ARG A 470 -8.65 -2.14 2.80
CA ARG A 470 -9.67 -3.04 2.26
C ARG A 470 -9.55 -3.11 0.74
N GLY A 471 -9.25 -4.29 0.21
CA GLY A 471 -9.05 -4.52 -1.23
C GLY A 471 -10.33 -4.71 -2.04
N ALA A 472 -11.48 -4.90 -1.38
CA ALA A 472 -12.78 -5.10 -2.00
C ALA A 472 -13.92 -4.72 -1.05
N GLY A 473 -15.14 -4.69 -1.57
CA GLY A 473 -16.37 -4.37 -0.82
C GLY A 473 -17.08 -3.15 -1.39
N GLY A 474 -18.40 -3.08 -1.27
CA GLY A 474 -19.22 -2.01 -1.84
C GLY A 474 -18.73 -0.61 -1.43
N ALA A 475 -18.64 -0.34 -0.13
CA ALA A 475 -18.24 0.96 0.40
C ALA A 475 -16.77 1.35 0.12
N PRO A 476 -15.75 0.49 0.35
CA PRO A 476 -14.37 0.84 0.01
C PRO A 476 -14.16 1.13 -1.48
N THR A 477 -14.72 0.29 -2.36
CA THR A 477 -14.64 0.47 -3.82
C THR A 477 -15.39 1.73 -4.26
N ALA A 478 -16.57 1.99 -3.70
CA ALA A 478 -17.33 3.21 -3.97
C ALA A 478 -16.58 4.47 -3.50
N SER A 479 -15.82 4.41 -2.41
CA SER A 479 -14.98 5.51 -1.93
C SER A 479 -13.87 5.86 -2.94
N ALA A 480 -13.23 4.85 -3.55
CA ALA A 480 -12.23 5.07 -4.60
C ALA A 480 -12.86 5.69 -5.86
N VAL A 481 -14.00 5.13 -6.33
CA VAL A 481 -14.79 5.73 -7.45
C VAL A 481 -15.16 7.18 -7.14
N PHE A 482 -15.61 7.45 -5.91
CA PHE A 482 -16.01 8.80 -5.50
C PHE A 482 -14.83 9.78 -5.51
N GLY A 483 -13.66 9.37 -5.04
CA GLY A 483 -12.44 10.16 -5.12
C GLY A 483 -12.08 10.53 -6.56
N ASP A 484 -12.12 9.55 -7.47
CA ASP A 484 -11.89 9.76 -8.90
C ASP A 484 -12.94 10.69 -9.53
N VAL A 485 -14.21 10.56 -9.14
CA VAL A 485 -15.28 11.46 -9.63
C VAL A 485 -15.05 12.90 -9.18
N VAL A 486 -14.63 13.12 -7.93
CA VAL A 486 -14.28 14.47 -7.45
C VAL A 486 -13.12 15.07 -8.24
N ASP A 487 -12.08 14.28 -8.53
CA ASP A 487 -10.93 14.74 -9.30
C ASP A 487 -11.30 15.02 -10.77
N ALA A 488 -12.04 14.10 -11.41
CA ALA A 488 -12.51 14.30 -12.77
C ALA A 488 -13.41 15.55 -12.90
N ALA A 489 -14.26 15.81 -11.90
CA ALA A 489 -15.09 17.01 -11.86
C ALA A 489 -14.26 18.29 -11.69
N ILE A 490 -13.20 18.26 -10.86
CA ILE A 490 -12.26 19.39 -10.71
C ILE A 490 -11.51 19.62 -12.02
N ASN A 491 -11.00 18.55 -12.64
CA ASN A 491 -10.28 18.61 -13.91
C ASN A 491 -11.17 19.15 -15.03
N LEU A 492 -12.42 18.68 -15.12
CA LEU A 492 -13.40 19.16 -16.10
C LEU A 492 -13.62 20.67 -15.97
N ARG A 493 -13.81 21.17 -14.73
CA ARG A 493 -13.95 22.61 -14.47
C ARG A 493 -12.71 23.41 -14.87
N ASN A 494 -11.52 22.86 -14.62
CA ASN A 494 -10.27 23.54 -14.90
C ASN A 494 -9.80 23.41 -16.36
N GLY A 495 -10.47 22.57 -17.17
CA GLY A 495 -10.06 22.27 -18.53
C GLY A 495 -8.76 21.46 -18.60
N THR A 496 -8.50 20.64 -17.56
CA THR A 496 -7.35 19.73 -17.46
C THR A 496 -7.80 18.28 -17.46
N HIS A 497 -6.90 17.34 -17.61
CA HIS A 497 -7.15 15.91 -17.45
C HIS A 497 -5.88 15.20 -16.97
N GLY A 498 -6.04 14.08 -16.27
CA GLY A 498 -4.97 13.14 -15.94
C GLY A 498 -4.70 12.20 -17.11
N SER A 499 -3.47 11.78 -17.28
CA SER A 499 -3.05 10.80 -18.28
C SER A 499 -2.18 9.73 -17.66
N VAL A 500 -2.21 8.53 -18.23
CA VAL A 500 -1.23 7.47 -17.92
C VAL A 500 0.08 7.71 -18.67
N GLY A 501 0.06 8.63 -19.64
CA GLY A 501 1.16 8.92 -20.55
C GLY A 501 1.21 7.97 -21.76
N ALA A 502 2.20 8.19 -22.60
CA ALA A 502 2.43 7.33 -23.76
C ALA A 502 2.96 5.96 -23.29
N LEU A 503 2.29 4.89 -23.68
CA LEU A 503 2.69 3.54 -23.32
C LEU A 503 3.66 2.97 -24.37
N GLU A 504 4.80 2.49 -23.91
CA GLU A 504 5.76 1.76 -24.73
C GLU A 504 5.34 0.30 -24.91
N ALA A 505 5.89 -0.37 -25.92
CA ALA A 505 5.74 -1.82 -26.07
C ALA A 505 6.52 -2.51 -24.94
N ALA A 506 5.86 -3.35 -24.16
CA ALA A 506 6.51 -4.11 -23.11
C ALA A 506 7.40 -5.23 -23.71
N SER A 507 8.60 -5.39 -23.17
CA SER A 507 9.42 -6.58 -23.37
C SER A 507 9.24 -7.49 -22.16
N ILE A 508 8.38 -8.50 -22.29
CA ILE A 508 8.03 -9.39 -21.18
C ILE A 508 9.10 -10.46 -21.01
N ARG A 509 9.62 -10.61 -19.78
CA ARG A 509 10.52 -11.71 -19.40
C ARG A 509 9.68 -12.94 -19.06
N PRO A 510 9.87 -14.07 -19.77
CA PRO A 510 9.22 -15.33 -19.41
C PRO A 510 9.58 -15.78 -17.99
N ILE A 511 8.67 -16.51 -17.33
CA ILE A 511 8.92 -17.01 -15.97
C ILE A 511 10.17 -17.87 -15.88
N ASP A 512 10.45 -18.69 -16.88
CA ASP A 512 11.61 -19.58 -16.96
C ASP A 512 12.98 -18.85 -16.90
N GLU A 513 12.99 -17.56 -17.21
CA GLU A 513 14.17 -16.69 -17.18
C GLU A 513 14.30 -15.89 -15.88
N THR A 514 13.29 -15.95 -15.01
CA THR A 514 13.35 -15.30 -13.69
C THR A 514 14.19 -16.13 -12.73
N SER A 515 14.75 -15.47 -11.70
CA SER A 515 15.50 -16.13 -10.64
C SER A 515 14.90 -15.82 -9.28
N ALA A 516 14.86 -16.83 -8.41
CA ALA A 516 14.42 -16.72 -7.03
C ALA A 516 15.13 -17.76 -6.16
N GLU A 517 15.00 -17.66 -4.86
CA GLU A 517 15.23 -18.78 -3.95
C GLU A 517 13.97 -19.66 -3.89
N TYR A 518 14.12 -20.95 -3.65
CA TYR A 518 13.03 -21.92 -3.69
C TYR A 518 13.03 -22.82 -2.47
N LEU A 519 11.85 -23.02 -1.86
CA LEU A 519 11.60 -24.13 -0.95
C LEU A 519 11.10 -25.31 -1.74
N LEU A 520 11.68 -26.50 -1.46
CA LEU A 520 11.26 -27.77 -2.01
C LEU A 520 11.25 -28.84 -0.90
N GLY A 521 10.10 -29.50 -0.70
CA GLY A 521 9.96 -30.65 0.17
C GLY A 521 9.91 -31.96 -0.61
N LEU A 522 10.63 -32.98 -0.18
CA LEU A 522 10.68 -34.30 -0.80
C LEU A 522 10.35 -35.38 0.22
N ASP A 523 9.35 -36.19 -0.03
CA ASP A 523 9.12 -37.42 0.74
C ASP A 523 10.03 -38.52 0.16
N VAL A 524 10.92 -39.06 0.96
CA VAL A 524 11.99 -39.95 0.50
C VAL A 524 12.00 -41.30 1.23
N ALA A 525 12.69 -42.28 0.64
CA ALA A 525 13.01 -43.51 1.35
C ALA A 525 14.11 -43.24 2.39
N ASP A 526 13.93 -43.70 3.63
CA ASP A 526 14.96 -43.57 4.67
C ASP A 526 16.03 -44.67 4.51
N LYS A 527 17.02 -44.40 3.65
CA LYS A 527 18.10 -45.32 3.32
C LYS A 527 19.43 -44.60 3.13
N PRO A 528 20.56 -45.24 3.42
CA PRO A 528 21.86 -44.68 3.09
C PRO A 528 21.98 -44.36 1.59
N GLY A 529 22.55 -43.19 1.25
CA GLY A 529 22.78 -42.73 -0.12
C GLY A 529 21.66 -41.86 -0.70
N VAL A 530 20.46 -41.79 -0.09
CA VAL A 530 19.34 -40.98 -0.61
C VAL A 530 19.71 -39.51 -0.72
N LEU A 531 20.29 -38.90 0.33
CA LEU A 531 20.75 -37.53 0.26
C LEU A 531 21.78 -37.29 -0.84
N HIS A 532 22.71 -38.23 -1.06
CA HIS A 532 23.69 -38.16 -2.14
C HIS A 532 23.02 -38.13 -3.52
N SER A 533 22.03 -39.03 -3.75
CA SER A 533 21.32 -39.09 -5.02
C SER A 533 20.54 -37.81 -5.27
N VAL A 534 19.80 -37.32 -4.26
CA VAL A 534 19.00 -36.07 -4.34
C VAL A 534 19.91 -34.86 -4.59
N THR A 535 20.96 -34.67 -3.80
CA THR A 535 21.86 -33.51 -3.97
C THR A 535 22.67 -33.58 -5.27
N GLY A 536 22.91 -34.79 -5.81
CA GLY A 536 23.50 -34.99 -7.13
C GLY A 536 22.65 -34.38 -8.24
N VAL A 537 21.33 -34.51 -8.17
CA VAL A 537 20.40 -33.89 -9.15
C VAL A 537 20.46 -32.37 -9.07
N PHE A 538 20.46 -31.77 -7.88
CA PHE A 538 20.63 -30.32 -7.73
C PHE A 538 21.95 -29.86 -8.39
N ALA A 539 23.04 -30.58 -8.14
CA ALA A 539 24.34 -30.26 -8.71
C ALA A 539 24.37 -30.37 -10.24
N SER A 540 23.68 -31.38 -10.83
CA SER A 540 23.64 -31.60 -12.28
C SER A 540 22.97 -30.45 -13.04
N HIS A 541 22.01 -29.76 -12.39
CA HIS A 541 21.31 -28.60 -12.92
C HIS A 541 21.90 -27.26 -12.45
N GLY A 542 23.01 -27.25 -11.69
CA GLY A 542 23.64 -26.03 -11.21
C GLY A 542 22.86 -25.30 -10.11
N VAL A 543 21.89 -25.97 -9.49
CA VAL A 543 21.07 -25.39 -8.40
C VAL A 543 21.82 -25.58 -7.08
N SER A 544 22.20 -24.46 -6.45
CA SER A 544 22.94 -24.47 -5.17
C SER A 544 21.95 -24.51 -4.00
N ILE A 545 22.23 -25.38 -3.01
CA ILE A 545 21.42 -25.55 -1.81
C ILE A 545 21.93 -24.63 -0.70
N ARG A 546 21.05 -23.79 -0.13
CA ARG A 546 21.33 -22.92 1.02
C ARG A 546 21.04 -23.61 2.35
N VAL A 547 19.91 -24.32 2.43
CA VAL A 547 19.45 -25.04 3.62
C VAL A 547 19.04 -26.45 3.22
N ALA A 548 19.40 -27.43 4.01
CA ALA A 548 18.94 -28.80 3.90
C ALA A 548 18.58 -29.32 5.29
N GLU A 549 17.36 -29.81 5.46
CA GLU A 549 16.85 -30.41 6.68
C GLU A 549 16.26 -31.79 6.39
N GLN A 550 16.40 -32.72 7.31
CA GLN A 550 15.72 -34.02 7.29
C GLN A 550 14.76 -34.13 8.47
N GLU A 551 13.54 -34.46 8.18
CA GLU A 551 12.47 -34.69 9.17
C GLU A 551 11.98 -36.13 9.11
N GLY A 552 11.47 -36.63 10.25
CA GLY A 552 10.90 -37.96 10.35
C GLY A 552 11.91 -39.06 10.14
N ASN A 553 11.42 -40.29 10.07
CA ASN A 553 12.18 -41.50 9.84
C ASN A 553 11.32 -42.57 9.16
N GLY A 554 11.96 -43.57 8.58
CA GLY A 554 11.25 -44.68 7.93
C GLY A 554 10.28 -44.21 6.83
N PRO A 555 8.96 -44.55 6.94
CA PRO A 555 8.00 -44.14 5.94
C PRO A 555 7.67 -42.65 5.91
N ASP A 556 8.01 -41.95 6.99
CA ASP A 556 7.70 -40.51 7.13
C ASP A 556 8.94 -39.60 6.91
N ALA A 557 10.02 -40.17 6.35
CA ALA A 557 11.24 -39.42 6.07
C ALA A 557 10.99 -38.38 4.96
N ARG A 558 11.32 -37.14 5.27
CA ARG A 558 11.22 -35.99 4.38
C ARG A 558 12.52 -35.19 4.36
N LEU A 559 12.92 -34.75 3.18
CA LEU A 559 13.98 -33.77 3.00
C LEU A 559 13.36 -32.43 2.62
N VAL A 560 13.83 -31.37 3.25
CA VAL A 560 13.41 -29.98 2.97
C VAL A 560 14.63 -29.21 2.54
N PHE A 561 14.55 -28.55 1.40
CA PHE A 561 15.63 -27.73 0.84
C PHE A 561 15.17 -26.29 0.64
N ILE A 562 16.04 -25.33 0.95
CA ILE A 562 15.98 -23.97 0.42
C ILE A 562 17.20 -23.78 -0.47
N THR A 563 17.01 -23.34 -1.70
CA THR A 563 18.09 -23.06 -2.64
C THR A 563 18.64 -21.65 -2.43
N HIS A 564 19.87 -21.41 -2.88
CA HIS A 564 20.27 -20.06 -3.27
C HIS A 564 19.46 -19.60 -4.48
N SER A 565 19.57 -18.31 -4.85
CA SER A 565 18.94 -17.79 -6.06
C SER A 565 19.35 -18.64 -7.27
N ALA A 566 18.34 -19.17 -7.96
CA ALA A 566 18.51 -20.02 -9.13
C ALA A 566 17.43 -19.67 -10.17
N ARG A 567 17.76 -19.91 -11.44
CA ARG A 567 16.83 -19.65 -12.53
C ARG A 567 15.68 -20.66 -12.49
N GLU A 568 14.46 -20.20 -12.72
CA GLU A 568 13.23 -21.02 -12.69
C GLU A 568 13.37 -22.27 -13.58
N ALA A 569 13.89 -22.12 -14.83
CA ALA A 569 14.07 -23.23 -15.75
C ALA A 569 14.95 -24.36 -15.17
N ASP A 570 16.01 -24.00 -14.45
CA ASP A 570 16.96 -24.95 -13.88
C ASP A 570 16.36 -25.68 -12.67
N VAL A 571 15.59 -24.94 -11.84
CA VAL A 571 14.84 -25.52 -10.70
C VAL A 571 13.74 -26.45 -11.19
N GLN A 572 13.00 -26.06 -12.23
CA GLN A 572 11.98 -26.92 -12.82
C GLN A 572 12.57 -28.19 -13.44
N ALA A 573 13.77 -28.10 -14.05
CA ALA A 573 14.50 -29.27 -14.54
C ALA A 573 14.94 -30.19 -13.38
N THR A 574 15.44 -29.61 -12.29
CA THR A 574 15.76 -30.32 -11.04
C THR A 574 14.54 -31.07 -10.50
N VAL A 575 13.39 -30.40 -10.38
CA VAL A 575 12.14 -31.00 -9.89
C VAL A 575 11.68 -32.17 -10.76
N ARG A 576 11.80 -32.05 -12.10
CA ARG A 576 11.44 -33.14 -13.02
C ARG A 576 12.32 -34.37 -12.80
N GLU A 577 13.66 -34.19 -12.73
CA GLU A 577 14.58 -35.30 -12.51
C GLU A 577 14.43 -35.92 -11.11
N LEU A 578 14.17 -35.13 -10.08
CA LEU A 578 13.91 -35.63 -8.73
C LEU A 578 12.68 -36.55 -8.67
N ARG A 579 11.65 -36.32 -9.47
CA ARG A 579 10.45 -37.17 -9.55
C ARG A 579 10.74 -38.55 -10.13
N ASP A 580 11.78 -38.66 -10.95
CA ASP A 580 12.17 -39.90 -11.61
C ASP A 580 13.09 -40.76 -10.74
N LEU A 581 13.55 -40.26 -9.57
CA LEU A 581 14.42 -41.04 -8.68
C LEU A 581 13.60 -42.09 -7.90
N ASP A 582 13.97 -43.35 -7.93
CA ASP A 582 13.36 -44.44 -7.17
C ASP A 582 13.30 -44.21 -5.64
N VAL A 583 14.20 -43.37 -5.14
CA VAL A 583 14.30 -43.03 -3.71
C VAL A 583 13.37 -41.91 -3.29
N VAL A 584 12.79 -41.15 -4.23
CA VAL A 584 11.83 -40.08 -4.02
C VAL A 584 10.43 -40.62 -4.21
N ARG A 585 9.61 -40.56 -3.19
CA ARG A 585 8.23 -41.06 -3.22
C ARG A 585 7.25 -39.99 -3.67
N ASN A 586 7.52 -38.75 -3.28
CA ASN A 586 6.71 -37.60 -3.66
C ASN A 586 7.55 -36.34 -3.65
N VAL A 587 7.27 -35.44 -4.58
CA VAL A 587 7.82 -34.10 -4.63
C VAL A 587 6.71 -33.14 -4.28
N GLY A 588 6.87 -32.42 -3.17
CA GLY A 588 5.92 -31.41 -2.71
C GLY A 588 5.83 -30.19 -3.63
N GLY A 589 5.07 -29.22 -3.25
CA GLY A 589 4.98 -27.95 -3.95
C GLY A 589 6.32 -27.19 -3.94
N LEU A 590 6.55 -26.47 -5.02
CA LEU A 590 7.69 -25.57 -5.14
C LEU A 590 7.22 -24.18 -4.74
N LEU A 591 7.79 -23.61 -3.66
CA LEU A 591 7.48 -22.25 -3.23
C LEU A 591 8.66 -21.34 -3.46
N ARG A 592 8.41 -20.22 -4.10
CA ARG A 592 9.42 -19.16 -4.26
C ARG A 592 9.54 -18.36 -2.97
N VAL A 593 10.76 -17.99 -2.60
CA VAL A 593 11.04 -17.15 -1.42
C VAL A 593 11.27 -15.73 -1.90
N ILE A 594 10.59 -14.78 -1.26
CA ILE A 594 10.88 -13.36 -1.48
C ILE A 594 12.18 -13.05 -0.73
N GLY A 595 13.20 -12.60 -1.47
CA GLY A 595 14.43 -12.07 -0.88
C GLY A 595 14.17 -10.72 -0.21
N ASP A 596 15.08 -10.38 0.72
CA ASP A 596 15.12 -9.05 1.35
C ASP A 596 15.46 -7.98 0.32
#